data_baaed00ea427b7a78460358587986994
#
_entry.id   baaed00ea427b7a78460358587986994
#
_cell.length_a   1.000
_cell.length_b   1.000
_cell.length_c   1.000
_cell.angle_alpha   90.00
_cell.angle_beta   90.00
_cell.angle_gamma   90.00
#
_symmetry.space_group_name_H-M   'P 1'
#
loop_
_entity.id
_entity.type
_entity.pdbx_description
1 polymer ?
#
loop_
_entity_poly.entity_id
_entity_poly.type
_entity_poly.pdbx_seq_one_letter_code
_entity_poly.pdbx_strand_id
1 'polypeptide(L)'
;MECLELRVDKGLRSTPYQVTFVVSDQGIRKDGSEVLIETFIRKQLRLKAHTVTSVEASDACMLVHIDRLGQRLLRCGVCRQRCMDVHDIRTEREWRDLSMRNLPLKLRYRPRRVVCPRCGVRVEDFPWAEPWARVTSALFIAVAKLARELSWQATARQYGLNWKSVASIVKRAVAYGLRHRPRPPVHVIGIDEVSRRKGQVYLTVVCDLERHVLLWVGEDRTEEAVEPFFTKEMGTRRCHTLRVVCMDMWAPYAKLVREHATNAQILFDRFHIVKHLNAAVEEVRRSEMRRLSLKEKVSFKRSRWLLLKNPWNLTSDQQERLSTLVRWNTPIVRAYYLKEVFQLFWEYKQPKRAKAHLDKWMRSAMSSRLEPFKKFVRMLRSHLDGILSWTKQRVSNGAVEGMNNKIKSISHRSFGFRSAENFIAAIYHCCAQLPLPVER
;
A
#
# COMPACT_ATOMS: atom_id res chain seq x y z
N MET A 1 -13.77 20.28 -54.38
CA MET A 1 -13.53 18.82 -54.32
C MET A 1 -12.19 18.56 -54.99
N GLU A 2 -11.11 18.76 -54.26
CA GLU A 2 -9.76 18.42 -54.73
C GLU A 2 -9.20 17.34 -53.80
N CYS A 3 -8.88 16.24 -54.46
CA CYS A 3 -8.41 15.01 -53.82
C CYS A 3 -7.08 15.23 -53.07
N LEU A 4 -6.99 14.63 -51.88
CA LEU A 4 -5.75 14.33 -51.23
C LEU A 4 -4.91 13.41 -52.15
N GLU A 5 -3.89 13.92 -52.82
CA GLU A 5 -2.92 13.07 -53.49
C GLU A 5 -2.03 12.37 -52.48
N LEU A 6 -2.25 11.08 -52.37
CA LEU A 6 -1.35 10.16 -51.72
C LEU A 6 -0.14 9.94 -52.66
N ARG A 7 0.96 10.62 -52.42
CA ARG A 7 2.22 10.22 -53.04
C ARG A 7 2.80 9.03 -52.29
N VAL A 8 2.65 7.88 -52.94
CA VAL A 8 3.32 6.64 -52.51
C VAL A 8 4.63 6.55 -53.29
N ASP A 9 5.74 6.84 -52.63
CA ASP A 9 7.05 6.58 -53.19
C ASP A 9 7.32 5.07 -53.23
N LYS A 10 7.28 4.47 -54.42
CA LYS A 10 7.67 3.09 -54.68
C LYS A 10 9.17 2.97 -54.81
N GLY A 11 9.90 2.96 -53.70
CA GLY A 11 11.30 2.57 -53.63
C GLY A 11 11.44 1.08 -53.36
N LEU A 12 12.16 0.38 -54.17
CA LEU A 12 12.44 -1.04 -54.20
C LEU A 12 12.90 -1.64 -52.86
N ARG A 13 12.24 -2.74 -52.46
CA ARG A 13 12.61 -3.77 -51.48
C ARG A 13 12.51 -3.44 -49.98
N SER A 14 11.48 -4.04 -49.34
CA SER A 14 11.42 -4.46 -47.94
C SER A 14 11.63 -3.40 -46.83
N THR A 15 10.91 -2.29 -46.88
CA THR A 15 10.71 -1.42 -45.73
C THR A 15 9.22 -1.19 -45.48
N PRO A 16 8.76 -1.14 -44.21
CA PRO A 16 7.36 -0.85 -43.89
C PRO A 16 6.99 0.54 -44.40
N TYR A 17 5.78 0.69 -44.93
CA TYR A 17 5.25 1.94 -45.44
C TYR A 17 5.37 3.04 -44.39
N GLN A 18 6.20 4.06 -44.65
CA GLN A 18 6.26 5.29 -43.90
C GLN A 18 5.36 6.31 -44.60
N VAL A 19 4.26 6.68 -43.97
CA VAL A 19 3.39 7.76 -44.46
C VAL A 19 3.81 9.03 -43.73
N THR A 20 4.53 9.91 -44.42
CA THR A 20 4.91 11.23 -43.89
C THR A 20 3.90 12.24 -44.36
N PHE A 21 3.11 12.80 -43.45
CA PHE A 21 2.26 13.95 -43.77
C PHE A 21 3.11 15.22 -43.69
N VAL A 22 3.47 15.77 -44.83
CA VAL A 22 4.12 17.07 -44.90
C VAL A 22 3.02 18.14 -44.98
N VAL A 23 2.99 19.02 -44.02
CA VAL A 23 2.01 20.13 -43.96
C VAL A 23 2.53 21.23 -44.90
N SER A 24 1.79 21.52 -45.95
CA SER A 24 2.00 22.75 -46.74
C SER A 24 1.35 23.93 -46.00
N ASP A 25 2.12 25.01 -45.91
CA ASP A 25 1.73 26.26 -45.23
C ASP A 25 0.73 27.06 -46.13
N GLN A 26 -0.49 26.51 -46.28
CA GLN A 26 -1.59 27.24 -46.93
C GLN A 26 -2.68 27.57 -45.96
N GLY A 27 -2.96 28.84 -45.89
CA GLY A 27 -3.77 29.55 -44.93
C GLY A 27 -5.15 28.96 -44.66
N ILE A 28 -5.55 29.14 -43.44
CA ILE A 28 -6.88 28.81 -42.84
C ILE A 28 -7.98 29.48 -43.68
N ARG A 29 -8.80 28.69 -44.36
CA ARG A 29 -10.08 29.17 -44.86
C ARG A 29 -11.08 29.30 -43.69
N LYS A 30 -11.87 30.39 -43.72
CA LYS A 30 -12.78 30.81 -42.63
C LYS A 30 -14.09 30.01 -42.52
N ASP A 31 -14.24 28.91 -43.20
CA ASP A 31 -15.44 28.06 -43.17
C ASP A 31 -15.17 26.77 -42.40
N GLY A 32 -15.40 26.78 -41.20
CA GLY A 32 -15.39 25.88 -40.07
C GLY A 32 -15.34 24.32 -40.19
N SER A 33 -14.89 23.70 -41.28
CA SER A 33 -15.04 22.26 -41.51
C SER A 33 -13.78 21.40 -41.55
N GLU A 34 -12.55 21.95 -41.54
CA GLU A 34 -11.30 21.17 -41.45
C GLU A 34 -10.50 21.53 -40.22
N VAL A 35 -10.63 20.71 -39.18
CA VAL A 35 -9.68 20.76 -38.08
C VAL A 35 -8.41 20.05 -38.52
N LEU A 36 -7.37 20.83 -38.82
CA LEU A 36 -6.04 20.27 -39.11
C LEU A 36 -5.62 19.32 -37.98
N ILE A 37 -5.07 18.17 -38.35
CA ILE A 37 -4.64 17.13 -37.41
C ILE A 37 -3.71 17.67 -36.33
N GLU A 38 -2.85 18.62 -36.68
CA GLU A 38 -1.94 19.31 -35.74
C GLU A 38 -2.70 20.12 -34.71
N THR A 39 -3.77 20.82 -35.11
CA THR A 39 -4.61 21.59 -34.20
C THR A 39 -5.36 20.66 -33.24
N PHE A 40 -5.85 19.53 -33.74
CA PHE A 40 -6.46 18.50 -32.93
C PHE A 40 -5.45 17.94 -31.91
N ILE A 41 -4.29 17.48 -32.37
CA ILE A 41 -3.22 16.93 -31.50
C ILE A 41 -2.76 17.97 -30.50
N ARG A 42 -2.53 19.22 -30.89
CA ARG A 42 -2.14 20.33 -30.01
C ARG A 42 -3.16 20.55 -28.89
N LYS A 43 -4.47 20.50 -29.21
CA LYS A 43 -5.55 20.61 -28.20
C LYS A 43 -5.55 19.41 -27.26
N GLN A 44 -5.43 18.19 -27.79
CA GLN A 44 -5.43 16.95 -26.99
C GLN A 44 -4.21 16.89 -26.05
N LEU A 45 -3.04 17.26 -26.53
CA LEU A 45 -1.80 17.31 -25.75
C LEU A 45 -1.68 18.56 -24.85
N ARG A 46 -2.69 19.46 -24.90
CA ARG A 46 -2.69 20.73 -24.12
C ARG A 46 -1.39 21.53 -24.25
N LEU A 47 -0.81 21.58 -25.46
CA LEU A 47 0.45 22.24 -25.70
C LEU A 47 0.30 23.76 -25.56
N LYS A 48 0.86 24.31 -24.48
CA LYS A 48 0.94 25.77 -24.25
C LYS A 48 2.30 26.28 -24.74
N ALA A 49 2.32 27.34 -25.54
CA ALA A 49 3.49 27.95 -26.13
C ALA A 49 4.34 26.99 -27.02
N HIS A 50 3.74 25.92 -27.51
CA HIS A 50 4.34 24.97 -28.43
C HIS A 50 3.37 24.64 -29.56
N THR A 51 3.91 24.25 -30.70
CA THR A 51 3.15 23.81 -31.88
C THR A 51 3.62 22.43 -32.31
N VAL A 52 2.74 21.72 -33.01
CA VAL A 52 3.10 20.50 -33.73
C VAL A 52 3.62 20.93 -35.10
N THR A 53 4.82 20.48 -35.46
CA THR A 53 5.45 20.79 -36.74
C THR A 53 5.25 19.69 -37.77
N SER A 54 5.22 18.44 -37.34
CA SER A 54 4.89 17.30 -38.20
C SER A 54 4.42 16.11 -37.36
N VAL A 55 3.71 15.20 -38.01
CA VAL A 55 3.28 13.92 -37.43
C VAL A 55 3.70 12.82 -38.40
N GLU A 56 4.51 11.90 -37.90
CA GLU A 56 4.90 10.69 -38.61
C GLU A 56 4.15 9.50 -38.03
N ALA A 57 3.43 8.76 -38.85
CA ALA A 57 2.73 7.55 -38.44
C ALA A 57 3.32 6.33 -39.15
N SER A 58 3.62 5.30 -38.37
CA SER A 58 4.00 3.97 -38.86
C SER A 58 3.17 2.91 -38.16
N ASP A 59 3.25 1.66 -38.60
CA ASP A 59 2.57 0.55 -37.92
C ASP A 59 3.08 0.32 -36.48
N ALA A 60 4.27 0.83 -36.16
CA ALA A 60 4.91 0.64 -34.85
C ALA A 60 4.63 1.77 -33.86
N CYS A 61 4.53 3.02 -34.32
CA CYS A 61 4.30 4.17 -33.44
C CYS A 61 3.87 5.43 -34.24
N MET A 62 3.24 6.36 -33.55
CA MET A 62 3.02 7.73 -33.99
C MET A 62 4.03 8.65 -33.31
N LEU A 63 4.77 9.42 -34.12
CA LEU A 63 5.78 10.35 -33.66
C LEU A 63 5.32 11.78 -33.97
N VAL A 64 5.16 12.58 -32.93
CA VAL A 64 4.72 13.98 -33.02
C VAL A 64 5.93 14.87 -32.76
N HIS A 65 6.32 15.62 -33.78
CA HIS A 65 7.37 16.63 -33.68
C HIS A 65 6.77 17.94 -33.15
N ILE A 66 7.40 18.45 -32.11
CA ILE A 66 6.97 19.67 -31.43
C ILE A 66 8.03 20.70 -31.52
N ASP A 67 7.67 21.93 -31.76
CA ASP A 67 8.56 23.09 -31.62
C ASP A 67 7.87 24.18 -30.80
N ARG A 68 8.65 25.14 -30.38
CA ARG A 68 8.20 26.24 -29.55
C ARG A 68 7.69 27.39 -30.37
N LEU A 69 6.56 27.96 -29.94
CA LEU A 69 6.05 29.22 -30.52
C LEU A 69 6.78 30.42 -29.91
N GLY A 70 7.89 30.82 -30.57
CA GLY A 70 8.68 31.96 -30.16
C GLY A 70 9.37 31.84 -28.79
N GLN A 71 9.94 32.93 -28.29
CA GLN A 71 10.59 32.96 -26.94
C GLN A 71 9.69 33.39 -25.82
N ARG A 72 8.48 33.78 -26.11
CA ARG A 72 7.49 34.16 -25.08
C ARG A 72 7.19 32.99 -24.13
N LEU A 73 7.12 33.25 -22.83
CA LEU A 73 6.76 32.28 -21.81
C LEU A 73 7.86 31.20 -21.52
N LEU A 74 9.14 31.44 -21.82
CA LEU A 74 10.22 30.61 -21.29
C LEU A 74 10.18 30.61 -19.77
N ARG A 75 10.18 29.41 -19.16
CA ARG A 75 10.16 29.23 -17.72
C ARG A 75 11.24 28.24 -17.30
N CYS A 76 11.84 28.51 -16.14
CA CYS A 76 12.78 27.60 -15.51
C CYS A 76 12.09 26.30 -15.09
N GLY A 77 12.60 25.14 -15.46
CA GLY A 77 12.05 23.85 -15.08
C GLY A 77 12.16 23.51 -13.58
N VAL A 78 12.88 24.34 -12.79
CA VAL A 78 13.02 24.15 -11.34
C VAL A 78 12.06 25.05 -10.55
N CYS A 79 12.17 26.37 -10.72
CA CYS A 79 11.40 27.35 -9.94
C CYS A 79 10.21 27.94 -10.71
N ARG A 80 10.04 27.60 -12.01
CA ARG A 80 9.00 28.10 -12.94
C ARG A 80 9.01 29.61 -13.15
N GLN A 81 10.05 30.32 -12.67
CA GLN A 81 10.23 31.73 -12.93
C GLN A 81 10.41 31.95 -14.44
N ARG A 82 9.88 33.06 -14.94
CA ARG A 82 10.07 33.48 -16.33
C ARG A 82 11.54 33.76 -16.58
N CYS A 83 12.06 33.27 -17.70
CA CYS A 83 13.41 33.50 -18.20
C CYS A 83 13.33 34.25 -19.52
N MET A 84 14.28 35.15 -19.76
CA MET A 84 14.34 35.93 -21.00
C MET A 84 15.31 35.30 -22.02
N ASP A 85 16.38 34.68 -21.54
CA ASP A 85 17.49 34.24 -22.37
C ASP A 85 17.54 32.70 -22.43
N VAL A 86 17.86 32.23 -23.65
CA VAL A 86 18.21 30.85 -23.94
C VAL A 86 19.74 30.73 -23.89
N HIS A 87 20.24 29.82 -23.03
CA HIS A 87 21.66 29.52 -22.99
C HIS A 87 22.10 28.69 -24.20
N ASP A 88 21.41 27.57 -24.47
CA ASP A 88 21.63 26.70 -25.63
C ASP A 88 20.41 25.80 -25.88
N ILE A 89 20.44 25.10 -27.02
CA ILE A 89 19.45 24.07 -27.40
C ILE A 89 20.12 22.71 -27.26
N ARG A 90 19.49 21.83 -26.54
CA ARG A 90 19.98 20.47 -26.31
C ARG A 90 19.66 19.54 -27.48
N THR A 91 20.30 18.36 -27.46
CA THR A 91 19.95 17.27 -28.34
C THR A 91 18.48 16.89 -28.21
N GLU A 92 17.90 16.45 -29.30
CA GLU A 92 16.51 16.02 -29.39
C GLU A 92 16.18 14.91 -28.35
N ARG A 93 14.99 14.98 -27.76
CA ARG A 93 14.51 14.02 -26.79
C ARG A 93 13.11 13.53 -27.16
N GLU A 94 12.84 12.29 -26.77
CA GLU A 94 11.53 11.68 -26.91
C GLU A 94 10.88 11.48 -25.54
N TRP A 95 9.56 11.74 -25.48
CA TRP A 95 8.69 11.40 -24.37
C TRP A 95 7.61 10.49 -24.87
N ARG A 96 7.41 9.38 -24.17
CA ARG A 96 6.31 8.49 -24.44
C ARG A 96 5.03 9.04 -23.84
N ASP A 97 3.94 8.98 -24.59
CA ASP A 97 2.59 9.39 -24.18
C ASP A 97 1.63 8.21 -24.18
N LEU A 98 0.37 8.47 -23.84
CA LEU A 98 -0.72 7.51 -23.98
C LEU A 98 -0.85 7.10 -25.45
N SER A 99 -1.09 5.80 -25.68
CA SER A 99 -1.31 5.29 -27.02
C SER A 99 -2.61 5.83 -27.62
N MET A 100 -2.58 6.12 -28.91
CA MET A 100 -3.75 6.49 -29.69
C MET A 100 -4.23 5.27 -30.46
N ARG A 101 -5.44 4.74 -30.18
CA ARG A 101 -5.97 3.50 -30.82
C ARG A 101 -4.96 2.35 -30.83
N ASN A 102 -4.34 2.08 -29.68
CA ASN A 102 -3.31 1.06 -29.48
C ASN A 102 -1.95 1.36 -30.17
N LEU A 103 -1.83 2.42 -30.93
CA LEU A 103 -0.56 2.86 -31.52
C LEU A 103 0.22 3.69 -30.49
N PRO A 104 1.44 3.31 -30.10
CA PRO A 104 2.25 4.07 -29.15
C PRO A 104 2.52 5.49 -29.67
N LEU A 105 2.24 6.49 -28.83
CA LEU A 105 2.49 7.89 -29.15
C LEU A 105 3.80 8.36 -28.50
N LYS A 106 4.63 9.05 -29.26
CA LYS A 106 5.86 9.68 -28.79
C LYS A 106 5.87 11.15 -29.19
N LEU A 107 6.28 11.99 -28.25
CA LEU A 107 6.54 13.41 -28.48
C LEU A 107 8.03 13.62 -28.66
N ARG A 108 8.45 14.32 -29.70
CA ARG A 108 9.84 14.63 -30.01
C ARG A 108 10.04 16.13 -29.97
N TYR A 109 11.04 16.60 -29.22
CA TYR A 109 11.31 18.01 -28.99
C TYR A 109 12.79 18.24 -28.66
N ARG A 110 13.33 19.40 -29.04
CA ARG A 110 14.67 19.85 -28.66
C ARG A 110 14.61 20.79 -27.46
N PRO A 111 14.91 20.30 -26.25
CA PRO A 111 14.85 21.11 -25.04
C PRO A 111 15.83 22.26 -25.05
N ARG A 112 15.44 23.40 -24.50
CA ARG A 112 16.31 24.57 -24.32
C ARG A 112 16.82 24.62 -22.89
N ARG A 113 18.07 25.05 -22.68
CA ARG A 113 18.51 25.53 -21.38
C ARG A 113 18.31 27.04 -21.34
N VAL A 114 17.75 27.50 -20.24
CA VAL A 114 17.41 28.92 -20.01
C VAL A 114 18.26 29.46 -18.89
N VAL A 115 18.59 30.73 -18.95
CA VAL A 115 19.29 31.47 -17.91
C VAL A 115 18.22 31.94 -16.89
N CYS A 116 18.14 31.28 -15.75
CA CYS A 116 17.23 31.65 -14.70
C CYS A 116 17.93 32.58 -13.68
N PRO A 117 17.39 33.75 -13.38
CA PRO A 117 17.98 34.67 -12.40
C PRO A 117 18.19 34.07 -11.02
N ARG A 118 17.31 33.10 -10.65
CA ARG A 118 17.36 32.44 -9.33
C ARG A 118 18.15 31.14 -9.32
N CYS A 119 18.07 30.34 -10.38
CA CYS A 119 18.58 28.97 -10.41
C CYS A 119 19.81 28.77 -11.27
N GLY A 120 20.27 29.82 -12.00
CA GLY A 120 21.30 29.69 -13.00
C GLY A 120 20.82 28.97 -14.25
N VAL A 121 21.73 28.36 -15.02
CA VAL A 121 21.38 27.64 -16.25
C VAL A 121 20.62 26.35 -15.94
N ARG A 122 19.37 26.26 -16.41
CA ARG A 122 18.46 25.11 -16.18
C ARG A 122 17.71 24.75 -17.45
N VAL A 123 17.27 23.49 -17.56
CA VAL A 123 16.34 23.08 -18.62
C VAL A 123 15.00 23.80 -18.41
N GLU A 124 14.36 24.21 -19.50
CA GLU A 124 13.05 24.84 -19.49
C GLU A 124 11.95 23.94 -18.93
N ASP A 125 10.86 24.54 -18.47
CA ASP A 125 9.65 23.82 -18.04
C ASP A 125 8.85 23.34 -19.27
N PHE A 126 8.44 22.08 -19.22
CA PHE A 126 7.60 21.48 -20.27
C PHE A 126 6.14 21.39 -19.81
N PRO A 127 5.16 21.73 -20.65
CA PRO A 127 3.75 21.59 -20.28
C PRO A 127 3.29 20.13 -20.21
N TRP A 128 3.97 19.20 -20.87
CA TRP A 128 3.59 17.78 -20.94
C TRP A 128 4.34 16.85 -20.01
N ALA A 129 5.46 17.28 -19.44
CA ALA A 129 6.29 16.40 -18.60
C ALA A 129 7.12 17.16 -17.56
N GLU A 130 7.55 16.46 -16.53
CA GLU A 130 8.62 16.94 -15.66
C GLU A 130 9.97 16.96 -16.41
N PRO A 131 10.91 17.89 -16.09
CA PRO A 131 12.15 18.10 -16.84
C PRO A 131 12.98 16.85 -17.10
N TRP A 132 12.98 15.90 -16.17
CA TRP A 132 13.76 14.66 -16.26
C TRP A 132 12.95 13.43 -16.64
N ALA A 133 11.65 13.58 -16.82
CA ALA A 133 10.77 12.46 -17.17
C ALA A 133 11.03 12.01 -18.63
N ARG A 134 10.81 10.73 -18.88
CA ARG A 134 10.78 10.13 -20.23
C ARG A 134 9.36 9.76 -20.67
N VAL A 135 8.39 10.05 -19.83
CA VAL A 135 6.97 9.87 -20.09
C VAL A 135 6.24 11.17 -19.83
N THR A 136 5.13 11.39 -20.52
CA THR A 136 4.27 12.55 -20.26
C THR A 136 3.57 12.45 -18.90
N SER A 137 3.05 13.57 -18.40
CA SER A 137 2.27 13.60 -17.17
C SER A 137 0.99 12.76 -17.28
N ALA A 138 0.36 12.74 -18.47
CA ALA A 138 -0.80 11.91 -18.75
C ALA A 138 -0.50 10.42 -18.61
N LEU A 139 0.56 9.93 -19.28
CA LEU A 139 0.99 8.54 -19.17
C LEU A 139 1.45 8.20 -17.75
N PHE A 140 2.18 9.09 -17.07
CA PHE A 140 2.57 8.91 -15.68
C PHE A 140 1.36 8.65 -14.78
N ILE A 141 0.31 9.48 -14.89
CA ILE A 141 -0.90 9.36 -14.07
C ILE A 141 -1.67 8.08 -14.40
N ALA A 142 -1.80 7.75 -15.68
CA ALA A 142 -2.49 6.54 -16.12
C ALA A 142 -1.79 5.27 -15.61
N VAL A 143 -0.47 5.19 -15.74
CA VAL A 143 0.36 4.09 -15.21
C VAL A 143 0.24 4.03 -13.68
N ALA A 144 0.32 5.16 -12.99
CA ALA A 144 0.19 5.20 -11.55
C ALA A 144 -1.22 4.73 -11.08
N LYS A 145 -2.29 5.15 -11.77
CA LYS A 145 -3.65 4.67 -11.47
C LYS A 145 -3.77 3.15 -11.66
N LEU A 146 -3.34 2.63 -12.80
CA LEU A 146 -3.46 1.21 -13.10
C LEU A 146 -2.58 0.33 -12.19
N ALA A 147 -1.41 0.81 -11.78
CA ALA A 147 -0.52 0.11 -10.85
C ALA A 147 -1.10 -0.04 -9.42
N ARG A 148 -2.20 0.64 -9.07
CA ARG A 148 -2.96 0.38 -7.84
C ARG A 148 -3.76 -0.91 -7.94
N GLU A 149 -4.23 -1.25 -9.13
CA GLU A 149 -5.14 -2.38 -9.39
C GLU A 149 -4.40 -3.62 -9.89
N LEU A 150 -3.35 -3.45 -10.70
CA LEU A 150 -2.58 -4.52 -11.31
C LEU A 150 -1.16 -4.63 -10.74
N SER A 151 -0.49 -5.76 -11.01
CA SER A 151 0.95 -5.88 -10.76
C SER A 151 1.74 -4.95 -11.68
N TRP A 152 2.94 -4.53 -11.25
CA TRP A 152 3.81 -3.66 -12.07
C TRP A 152 4.16 -4.29 -13.42
N GLN A 153 4.30 -5.62 -13.46
CA GLN A 153 4.54 -6.36 -14.72
C GLN A 153 3.34 -6.32 -15.65
N ALA A 154 2.12 -6.48 -15.12
CA ALA A 154 0.89 -6.40 -15.93
C ALA A 154 0.65 -4.96 -16.41
N THR A 155 0.85 -3.96 -15.55
CA THR A 155 0.80 -2.54 -15.92
C THR A 155 1.84 -2.22 -17.01
N ALA A 156 3.05 -2.74 -16.89
CA ALA A 156 4.10 -2.55 -17.89
C ALA A 156 3.70 -3.11 -19.26
N ARG A 157 3.11 -4.31 -19.31
CA ARG A 157 2.60 -4.91 -20.55
C ARG A 157 1.50 -4.06 -21.18
N GLN A 158 0.55 -3.57 -20.37
CA GLN A 158 -0.57 -2.75 -20.85
C GLN A 158 -0.11 -1.48 -21.57
N TYR A 159 0.93 -0.83 -21.04
CA TYR A 159 1.46 0.40 -21.64
C TYR A 159 2.73 0.17 -22.49
N GLY A 160 3.14 -1.09 -22.71
CA GLY A 160 4.38 -1.44 -23.42
C GLY A 160 5.61 -0.81 -22.77
N LEU A 161 5.68 -0.71 -21.46
CA LEU A 161 6.80 -0.19 -20.68
C LEU A 161 7.63 -1.33 -20.10
N ASN A 162 8.84 -1.00 -19.62
CA ASN A 162 9.57 -1.91 -18.75
C ASN A 162 9.00 -1.81 -17.32
N TRP A 163 8.94 -2.92 -16.58
CA TRP A 163 8.46 -2.92 -15.20
C TRP A 163 9.29 -2.02 -14.26
N LYS A 164 10.59 -1.81 -14.54
CA LYS A 164 11.45 -0.87 -13.80
C LYS A 164 10.98 0.59 -13.99
N SER A 165 10.46 0.93 -15.17
CA SER A 165 9.86 2.24 -15.43
C SER A 165 8.57 2.42 -14.62
N VAL A 166 7.72 1.38 -14.55
CA VAL A 166 6.52 1.39 -13.68
C VAL A 166 6.90 1.54 -12.22
N ALA A 167 7.92 0.80 -11.74
CA ALA A 167 8.42 0.93 -10.37
C ALA A 167 8.89 2.36 -10.05
N SER A 168 9.62 2.99 -10.98
CA SER A 168 10.07 4.38 -10.85
C SER A 168 8.88 5.36 -10.80
N ILE A 169 7.88 5.17 -11.66
CA ILE A 169 6.65 5.97 -11.67
C ILE A 169 5.92 5.83 -10.33
N VAL A 170 5.72 4.62 -9.83
CA VAL A 170 5.06 4.35 -8.54
C VAL A 170 5.82 5.00 -7.39
N LYS A 171 7.13 4.84 -7.30
CA LYS A 171 7.95 5.48 -6.25
C LYS A 171 7.82 7.02 -6.28
N ARG A 172 7.84 7.62 -7.45
CA ARG A 172 7.65 9.08 -7.62
C ARG A 172 6.23 9.51 -7.24
N ALA A 173 5.21 8.73 -7.62
CA ALA A 173 3.82 8.98 -7.24
C ALA A 173 3.64 8.90 -5.71
N VAL A 174 4.26 7.92 -5.05
CA VAL A 174 4.27 7.79 -3.59
C VAL A 174 4.98 8.97 -2.93
N ALA A 175 6.17 9.33 -3.41
CA ALA A 175 6.92 10.46 -2.87
C ALA A 175 6.15 11.80 -3.02
N TYR A 176 5.46 11.99 -4.15
CA TYR A 176 4.56 13.11 -4.34
C TYR A 176 3.40 13.06 -3.34
N GLY A 177 2.71 11.94 -3.26
CA GLY A 177 1.55 11.74 -2.41
C GLY A 177 1.85 11.93 -0.93
N LEU A 178 2.95 11.40 -0.42
CA LEU A 178 3.39 11.58 0.97
C LEU A 178 3.66 13.05 1.32
N ARG A 179 4.17 13.84 0.38
CA ARG A 179 4.40 15.29 0.57
C ARG A 179 3.11 16.11 0.55
N HIS A 180 2.11 15.68 -0.22
CA HIS A 180 0.88 16.45 -0.46
C HIS A 180 -0.35 15.87 0.25
N ARG A 181 -0.23 14.75 0.96
CA ARG A 181 -1.37 14.19 1.69
C ARG A 181 -1.80 15.09 2.84
N PRO A 182 -3.11 15.22 3.10
CA PRO A 182 -3.61 15.84 4.32
C PRO A 182 -3.09 15.10 5.55
N ARG A 183 -2.79 15.83 6.61
CA ARG A 183 -2.33 15.30 7.90
C ARG A 183 -3.28 15.67 9.03
N PRO A 184 -4.53 15.19 9.03
CA PRO A 184 -5.48 15.48 10.09
C PRO A 184 -5.02 14.88 11.42
N PRO A 185 -5.60 15.31 12.57
CA PRO A 185 -5.42 14.65 13.84
C PRO A 185 -5.81 13.15 13.74
N VAL A 186 -5.07 12.31 14.43
CA VAL A 186 -5.31 10.86 14.50
C VAL A 186 -5.52 10.50 15.96
N HIS A 187 -6.62 9.80 16.27
CA HIS A 187 -6.99 9.48 17.65
C HIS A 187 -6.79 8.01 18.00
N VAL A 188 -7.00 7.12 17.04
CA VAL A 188 -6.94 5.68 17.26
C VAL A 188 -6.09 5.04 16.18
N ILE A 189 -5.00 4.40 16.58
CA ILE A 189 -4.13 3.67 15.66
C ILE A 189 -4.04 2.19 16.02
N GLY A 190 -3.79 1.37 14.99
CA GLY A 190 -3.39 -0.02 15.13
C GLY A 190 -1.98 -0.23 14.62
N ILE A 191 -1.17 -0.98 15.37
CA ILE A 191 0.17 -1.40 15.00
C ILE A 191 0.16 -2.92 14.88
N ASP A 192 0.65 -3.45 13.77
CA ASP A 192 0.75 -4.89 13.53
C ASP A 192 1.90 -5.21 12.56
N GLU A 193 2.19 -6.47 12.36
CA GLU A 193 3.28 -6.96 11.50
C GLU A 193 2.75 -7.76 10.32
N VAL A 194 3.37 -7.53 9.17
CA VAL A 194 3.15 -8.35 7.97
C VAL A 194 4.44 -9.08 7.61
N SER A 195 4.37 -10.40 7.50
CA SER A 195 5.50 -11.18 7.01
C SER A 195 5.77 -10.85 5.54
N ARG A 196 7.01 -10.46 5.24
CA ARG A 196 7.48 -10.20 3.88
C ARG A 196 8.01 -11.47 3.20
N ARG A 197 8.65 -12.34 3.98
CA ARG A 197 9.26 -13.60 3.51
C ARG A 197 9.20 -14.66 4.61
N LYS A 198 9.35 -15.91 4.24
CA LYS A 198 9.63 -16.99 5.19
C LYS A 198 10.94 -16.65 5.93
N GLY A 199 11.04 -16.97 7.23
CA GLY A 199 12.25 -16.73 8.02
C GLY A 199 12.27 -15.42 8.81
N GLN A 200 11.14 -15.01 9.40
CA GLN A 200 11.06 -13.89 10.36
C GLN A 200 11.42 -12.50 9.80
N VAL A 201 11.21 -12.27 8.52
CA VAL A 201 11.36 -10.94 7.92
C VAL A 201 10.00 -10.26 7.89
N TYR A 202 9.84 -9.21 8.69
CA TYR A 202 8.57 -8.51 8.87
C TYR A 202 8.64 -7.07 8.36
N LEU A 203 7.47 -6.52 8.07
CA LEU A 203 7.23 -5.07 7.97
C LEU A 203 6.26 -4.70 9.08
N THR A 204 6.54 -3.61 9.79
CA THR A 204 5.59 -3.02 10.73
C THR A 204 4.66 -2.08 9.98
N VAL A 205 3.37 -2.22 10.21
CA VAL A 205 2.29 -1.47 9.56
C VAL A 205 1.54 -0.69 10.61
N VAL A 206 1.35 0.60 10.40
CA VAL A 206 0.55 1.46 11.28
C VAL A 206 -0.63 2.03 10.50
N CYS A 207 -1.84 1.82 11.03
CA CYS A 207 -3.09 2.25 10.41
C CYS A 207 -3.89 3.16 11.34
N ASP A 208 -4.57 4.14 10.75
CA ASP A 208 -5.68 4.84 11.39
C ASP A 208 -6.89 3.91 11.42
N LEU A 209 -7.36 3.54 12.62
CA LEU A 209 -8.46 2.59 12.80
C LEU A 209 -9.84 3.24 12.61
N GLU A 210 -9.94 4.57 12.71
CA GLU A 210 -11.18 5.31 12.47
C GLU A 210 -11.43 5.52 10.97
N ARG A 211 -10.35 5.83 10.20
CA ARG A 211 -10.44 6.09 8.76
C ARG A 211 -10.11 4.89 7.89
N HIS A 212 -9.63 3.80 8.48
CA HIS A 212 -9.18 2.60 7.75
C HIS A 212 -8.10 2.88 6.71
N VAL A 213 -7.14 3.76 7.03
CA VAL A 213 -6.09 4.21 6.14
C VAL A 213 -4.72 3.85 6.69
N LEU A 214 -3.83 3.41 5.80
CA LEU A 214 -2.43 3.21 6.12
C LEU A 214 -1.76 4.55 6.41
N LEU A 215 -1.15 4.68 7.59
CA LEU A 215 -0.38 5.85 7.98
C LEU A 215 1.11 5.68 7.66
N TRP A 216 1.66 4.52 8.00
CA TRP A 216 3.09 4.28 7.89
C TRP A 216 3.43 2.79 7.74
N VAL A 217 4.58 2.53 7.09
CA VAL A 217 5.19 1.20 6.96
C VAL A 217 6.69 1.32 7.18
N GLY A 218 7.24 0.48 8.05
CA GLY A 218 8.68 0.35 8.29
C GLY A 218 9.19 -1.06 8.05
N GLU A 219 10.49 -1.16 7.82
CA GLU A 219 11.18 -2.45 7.80
C GLU A 219 11.47 -2.87 9.23
N ASP A 220 11.24 -4.17 9.51
CA ASP A 220 11.45 -4.78 10.83
C ASP A 220 10.45 -4.33 11.92
N ARG A 221 10.60 -4.89 13.11
CA ARG A 221 9.77 -4.69 14.30
C ARG A 221 10.56 -4.21 15.52
N THR A 222 11.81 -3.80 15.32
CA THR A 222 12.65 -3.29 16.40
C THR A 222 12.21 -1.90 16.83
N GLU A 223 12.64 -1.46 18.00
CA GLU A 223 12.37 -0.14 18.52
C GLU A 223 12.86 0.94 17.54
N GLU A 224 14.11 0.83 17.09
CA GLU A 224 14.75 1.76 16.16
C GLU A 224 14.03 1.81 14.80
N ALA A 225 13.46 0.69 14.38
CA ALA A 225 12.72 0.61 13.12
C ALA A 225 11.37 1.34 13.17
N VAL A 226 10.71 1.37 14.34
CA VAL A 226 9.36 1.93 14.51
C VAL A 226 9.37 3.36 15.07
N GLU A 227 10.40 3.75 15.79
CA GLU A 227 10.55 5.12 16.32
C GLU A 227 10.33 6.23 15.26
N PRO A 228 10.80 6.10 13.99
CA PRO A 228 10.53 7.09 12.94
C PRO A 228 9.04 7.35 12.68
N PHE A 229 8.15 6.42 12.98
CA PHE A 229 6.72 6.68 12.92
C PHE A 229 6.31 7.78 13.90
N PHE A 230 6.77 7.70 15.16
CA PHE A 230 6.41 8.67 16.19
C PHE A 230 7.15 10.00 16.01
N THR A 231 8.45 9.96 15.70
CA THR A 231 9.31 11.14 15.63
C THR A 231 9.19 11.92 14.32
N LYS A 232 9.17 11.23 13.16
CA LYS A 232 9.19 11.87 11.83
C LYS A 232 7.81 11.95 11.19
N GLU A 233 7.02 10.86 11.24
CA GLU A 233 5.72 10.85 10.57
C GLU A 233 4.64 11.56 11.38
N MET A 234 4.52 11.24 12.66
CA MET A 234 3.55 11.87 13.56
C MET A 234 4.08 13.21 14.10
N GLY A 235 5.27 13.22 14.65
CA GLY A 235 5.80 14.35 15.41
C GLY A 235 5.07 14.55 16.74
N THR A 236 5.70 15.26 17.68
CA THR A 236 5.20 15.42 19.06
C THR A 236 3.75 15.91 19.12
N ARG A 237 3.42 16.95 18.35
CA ARG A 237 2.06 17.56 18.38
C ARG A 237 0.97 16.55 18.00
N ARG A 238 1.18 15.71 16.98
CA ARG A 238 0.17 14.72 16.55
C ARG A 238 0.17 13.49 17.46
N CYS A 239 1.31 13.10 18.04
CA CYS A 239 1.35 12.04 19.04
C CYS A 239 0.46 12.37 20.24
N HIS A 240 0.40 13.63 20.68
CA HIS A 240 -0.51 14.06 21.76
C HIS A 240 -2.01 13.94 21.41
N THR A 241 -2.38 13.84 20.13
CA THR A 241 -3.78 13.63 19.74
C THR A 241 -4.22 12.16 19.85
N LEU A 242 -3.26 11.23 19.98
CA LEU A 242 -3.56 9.81 20.13
C LEU A 242 -4.25 9.55 21.47
N ARG A 243 -5.36 8.82 21.42
CA ARG A 243 -6.16 8.40 22.59
C ARG A 243 -6.04 6.89 22.83
N VAL A 244 -5.95 6.11 21.75
CA VAL A 244 -5.84 4.65 21.81
C VAL A 244 -4.84 4.15 20.81
N VAL A 245 -3.97 3.24 21.27
CA VAL A 245 -3.06 2.47 20.40
C VAL A 245 -3.36 0.99 20.60
N CYS A 246 -3.90 0.34 19.57
CA CYS A 246 -4.16 -1.09 19.53
C CYS A 246 -2.93 -1.80 18.91
N MET A 247 -2.39 -2.81 19.60
CA MET A 247 -1.18 -3.51 19.17
C MET A 247 -1.06 -4.91 19.76
N ASP A 248 -0.09 -5.70 19.30
CA ASP A 248 0.35 -6.93 19.96
C ASP A 248 1.09 -6.61 21.28
N MET A 249 1.22 -7.61 22.14
CA MET A 249 1.94 -7.54 23.42
C MET A 249 3.46 -7.51 23.22
N TRP A 250 3.96 -6.78 22.21
CA TRP A 250 5.37 -6.62 21.93
C TRP A 250 5.94 -5.43 22.72
N ALA A 251 6.92 -5.74 23.59
CA ALA A 251 7.45 -4.75 24.53
C ALA A 251 8.01 -3.46 23.88
N PRO A 252 8.76 -3.50 22.76
CA PRO A 252 9.24 -2.30 22.09
C PRO A 252 8.13 -1.33 21.68
N TYR A 253 6.99 -1.84 21.18
CA TYR A 253 5.87 -0.96 20.81
C TYR A 253 5.27 -0.28 22.04
N ALA A 254 5.09 -1.03 23.12
CA ALA A 254 4.56 -0.48 24.37
C ALA A 254 5.48 0.59 24.96
N LYS A 255 6.81 0.43 24.84
CA LYS A 255 7.80 1.42 25.26
C LYS A 255 7.66 2.70 24.44
N LEU A 256 7.72 2.61 23.11
CA LEU A 256 7.58 3.76 22.22
C LEU A 256 6.27 4.55 22.43
N VAL A 257 5.15 3.83 22.64
CA VAL A 257 3.86 4.49 22.93
C VAL A 257 3.91 5.25 24.23
N ARG A 258 4.50 4.70 25.29
CA ARG A 258 4.64 5.41 26.60
C ARG A 258 5.55 6.64 26.51
N GLU A 259 6.58 6.58 25.68
CA GLU A 259 7.55 7.67 25.49
C GLU A 259 6.99 8.80 24.63
N HIS A 260 6.34 8.47 23.50
CA HIS A 260 5.94 9.46 22.50
C HIS A 260 4.46 9.83 22.51
N ALA A 261 3.58 8.94 22.97
CA ALA A 261 2.12 9.13 22.97
C ALA A 261 1.55 9.00 24.39
N THR A 262 2.03 9.84 25.29
CA THR A 262 1.73 9.81 26.74
C THR A 262 0.24 9.88 27.09
N ASN A 263 -0.58 10.48 26.22
CA ASN A 263 -2.04 10.57 26.39
C ASN A 263 -2.78 9.31 25.91
N ALA A 264 -2.08 8.41 25.21
CA ALA A 264 -2.70 7.26 24.59
C ALA A 264 -2.86 6.09 25.57
N GLN A 265 -4.03 5.48 25.57
CA GLN A 265 -4.27 4.23 26.25
C GLN A 265 -3.80 3.07 25.36
N ILE A 266 -2.94 2.20 25.89
CA ILE A 266 -2.54 0.96 25.22
C ILE A 266 -3.69 -0.04 25.33
N LEU A 267 -4.04 -0.62 24.20
CA LEU A 267 -5.01 -1.71 24.08
C LEU A 267 -4.32 -2.90 23.39
N PHE A 268 -4.28 -4.04 24.07
CA PHE A 268 -3.74 -5.24 23.44
C PHE A 268 -4.81 -5.97 22.63
N ASP A 269 -4.43 -6.38 21.41
CA ASP A 269 -5.36 -7.00 20.49
C ASP A 269 -5.86 -8.36 21.00
N ARG A 270 -7.21 -8.48 21.07
CA ARG A 270 -7.91 -9.70 21.46
C ARG A 270 -7.43 -10.93 20.67
N PHE A 271 -7.20 -10.77 19.36
CA PHE A 271 -6.79 -11.87 18.51
C PHE A 271 -5.47 -12.51 18.99
N HIS A 272 -4.48 -11.69 19.35
CA HIS A 272 -3.18 -12.17 19.81
C HIS A 272 -3.28 -12.82 21.20
N ILE A 273 -4.10 -12.29 22.11
CA ILE A 273 -4.35 -12.91 23.41
C ILE A 273 -5.00 -14.28 23.23
N VAL A 274 -6.05 -14.38 22.41
CA VAL A 274 -6.74 -15.65 22.14
C VAL A 274 -5.81 -16.64 21.41
N LYS A 275 -4.92 -16.17 20.54
CA LYS A 275 -3.89 -17.00 19.90
C LYS A 275 -2.97 -17.66 20.93
N HIS A 276 -2.50 -16.91 21.94
CA HIS A 276 -1.69 -17.46 23.02
C HIS A 276 -2.47 -18.45 23.88
N LEU A 277 -3.74 -18.17 24.19
CA LEU A 277 -4.63 -19.09 24.91
C LEU A 277 -4.81 -20.41 24.14
N ASN A 278 -5.09 -20.32 22.86
CA ASN A 278 -5.24 -21.48 21.97
C ASN A 278 -3.92 -22.29 21.86
N ALA A 279 -2.77 -21.61 21.87
CA ALA A 279 -1.49 -22.28 21.90
C ALA A 279 -1.28 -23.07 23.21
N ALA A 280 -1.71 -22.52 24.36
CA ALA A 280 -1.67 -23.23 25.64
C ALA A 280 -2.58 -24.48 25.62
N VAL A 281 -3.78 -24.42 25.08
CA VAL A 281 -4.67 -25.59 24.91
C VAL A 281 -4.00 -26.65 24.02
N GLU A 282 -3.43 -26.24 22.91
CA GLU A 282 -2.77 -27.16 21.97
C GLU A 282 -1.51 -27.81 22.57
N GLU A 283 -0.73 -27.08 23.38
CA GLU A 283 0.43 -27.62 24.07
C GLU A 283 0.02 -28.69 25.08
N VAL A 284 -1.05 -28.44 25.88
CA VAL A 284 -1.63 -29.45 26.78
C VAL A 284 -2.11 -30.67 25.98
N ARG A 285 -2.84 -30.45 24.89
CA ARG A 285 -3.35 -31.55 24.06
C ARG A 285 -2.21 -32.42 23.55
N ARG A 286 -1.13 -31.82 23.03
CA ARG A 286 0.04 -32.56 22.50
C ARG A 286 0.77 -33.35 23.56
N SER A 287 0.97 -32.77 24.75
CA SER A 287 1.65 -33.45 25.85
C SER A 287 0.84 -34.65 26.36
N GLU A 288 -0.45 -34.45 26.53
CA GLU A 288 -1.33 -35.52 27.03
C GLU A 288 -1.56 -36.63 26.01
N MET A 289 -1.69 -36.32 24.73
CA MET A 289 -1.79 -37.32 23.66
C MET A 289 -0.62 -38.34 23.66
N ARG A 290 0.53 -38.00 24.21
CA ARG A 290 1.67 -38.94 24.34
C ARG A 290 1.45 -39.94 25.49
N ARG A 291 0.68 -39.54 26.51
CA ARG A 291 0.45 -40.30 27.78
C ARG A 291 -0.82 -41.14 27.75
N LEU A 292 -1.76 -40.83 26.87
CA LEU A 292 -3.04 -41.55 26.76
C LEU A 292 -2.83 -42.97 26.27
N SER A 293 -3.71 -43.88 26.73
CA SER A 293 -3.85 -45.26 26.23
C SER A 293 -4.26 -45.27 24.75
N LEU A 294 -4.10 -46.39 24.07
CA LEU A 294 -4.49 -46.53 22.64
C LEU A 294 -5.99 -46.22 22.44
N LYS A 295 -6.87 -46.66 23.31
CA LYS A 295 -8.32 -46.39 23.25
C LYS A 295 -8.62 -44.90 23.35
N GLU A 296 -8.02 -44.22 24.32
CA GLU A 296 -8.19 -42.76 24.50
C GLU A 296 -7.60 -41.98 23.32
N LYS A 297 -6.43 -42.36 22.80
CA LYS A 297 -5.81 -41.73 21.63
C LYS A 297 -6.74 -41.74 20.42
N VAL A 298 -7.46 -42.85 20.18
CA VAL A 298 -8.45 -42.93 19.10
C VAL A 298 -9.58 -41.91 19.29
N SER A 299 -10.12 -41.79 20.53
CA SER A 299 -11.17 -40.82 20.84
C SER A 299 -10.68 -39.35 20.62
N PHE A 300 -9.48 -39.03 21.07
CA PHE A 300 -8.90 -37.67 20.91
C PHE A 300 -8.22 -37.41 19.54
N LYS A 301 -8.17 -38.40 18.66
CA LYS A 301 -7.65 -38.21 17.31
C LYS A 301 -8.43 -37.12 16.58
N ARG A 302 -7.72 -36.16 15.92
CA ARG A 302 -8.33 -35.03 15.20
C ARG A 302 -9.20 -34.09 16.08
N SER A 303 -9.03 -34.10 17.42
CA SER A 303 -9.76 -33.22 18.33
C SER A 303 -9.31 -31.76 18.34
N ARG A 304 -8.17 -31.42 17.71
CA ARG A 304 -7.59 -30.08 17.74
C ARG A 304 -8.63 -28.98 17.47
N TRP A 305 -9.32 -29.09 16.34
CA TRP A 305 -10.27 -28.05 15.93
C TRP A 305 -11.58 -28.07 16.74
N LEU A 306 -11.95 -29.20 17.32
CA LEU A 306 -13.07 -29.27 18.26
C LEU A 306 -12.79 -28.46 19.52
N LEU A 307 -11.54 -28.48 20.01
CA LEU A 307 -11.13 -27.79 21.23
C LEU A 307 -10.81 -26.30 21.00
N LEU A 308 -10.37 -25.93 19.79
CA LEU A 308 -9.95 -24.56 19.49
C LEU A 308 -11.05 -23.68 18.91
N LYS A 309 -12.01 -24.25 18.18
CA LYS A 309 -13.16 -23.50 17.66
C LYS A 309 -14.04 -22.99 18.80
N ASN A 310 -14.72 -21.90 18.55
CA ASN A 310 -15.82 -21.47 19.44
C ASN A 310 -16.99 -22.44 19.33
N PRO A 311 -17.72 -22.71 20.42
CA PRO A 311 -18.83 -23.70 20.45
C PRO A 311 -19.89 -23.43 19.37
N TRP A 312 -20.23 -22.17 19.11
CA TRP A 312 -21.23 -21.78 18.10
C TRP A 312 -20.76 -21.94 16.63
N ASN A 313 -19.50 -22.21 16.42
CA ASN A 313 -18.90 -22.50 15.08
C ASN A 313 -18.73 -24.00 14.83
N LEU A 314 -19.19 -24.85 15.75
CA LEU A 314 -19.16 -26.31 15.62
C LEU A 314 -20.41 -26.79 14.86
N THR A 315 -20.25 -27.77 13.95
CA THR A 315 -21.37 -28.51 13.38
C THR A 315 -22.02 -29.42 14.44
N SER A 316 -23.24 -29.90 14.18
CA SER A 316 -23.92 -30.81 15.07
C SER A 316 -23.09 -32.07 15.44
N ASP A 317 -22.47 -32.71 14.44
CA ASP A 317 -21.58 -33.87 14.64
C ASP A 317 -20.36 -33.48 15.51
N GLN A 318 -19.81 -32.26 15.29
CA GLN A 318 -18.69 -31.77 16.08
C GLN A 318 -19.08 -31.51 17.52
N GLN A 319 -20.28 -31.01 17.76
CA GLN A 319 -20.83 -30.78 19.12
C GLN A 319 -21.03 -32.09 19.84
N GLU A 320 -21.66 -33.09 19.22
CA GLU A 320 -21.86 -34.42 19.77
C GLU A 320 -20.53 -35.08 20.12
N ARG A 321 -19.58 -35.03 19.20
CA ARG A 321 -18.23 -35.55 19.43
C ARG A 321 -17.51 -34.81 20.57
N LEU A 322 -17.65 -33.51 20.69
CA LEU A 322 -17.07 -32.72 21.79
C LEU A 322 -17.72 -33.12 23.11
N SER A 323 -19.05 -33.29 23.16
CA SER A 323 -19.78 -33.70 24.36
C SER A 323 -19.31 -35.08 24.88
N THR A 324 -19.01 -36.00 23.99
CA THR A 324 -18.41 -37.30 24.30
C THR A 324 -17.00 -37.16 24.89
N LEU A 325 -16.15 -36.32 24.29
CA LEU A 325 -14.79 -36.10 24.79
C LEU A 325 -14.75 -35.43 26.16
N VAL A 326 -15.66 -34.53 26.43
CA VAL A 326 -15.75 -33.79 27.72
C VAL A 326 -16.02 -34.71 28.92
N ARG A 327 -16.67 -35.88 28.71
CA ARG A 327 -16.94 -36.88 29.79
C ARG A 327 -15.65 -37.54 30.33
N TRP A 328 -14.53 -37.45 29.65
CA TRP A 328 -13.29 -38.15 30.00
C TRP A 328 -12.48 -37.51 31.13
N ASN A 329 -12.85 -36.35 31.65
CA ASN A 329 -12.18 -35.63 32.74
C ASN A 329 -10.63 -35.62 32.67
N THR A 330 -10.08 -35.45 31.45
CA THR A 330 -8.64 -35.42 31.21
C THR A 330 -8.07 -34.01 31.38
N PRO A 331 -6.75 -33.85 31.50
CA PRO A 331 -6.11 -32.52 31.42
C PRO A 331 -6.49 -31.73 30.18
N ILE A 332 -6.74 -32.42 29.05
CA ILE A 332 -7.20 -31.79 27.79
C ILE A 332 -8.54 -31.10 27.96
N VAL A 333 -9.49 -31.80 28.65
CA VAL A 333 -10.83 -31.28 28.91
C VAL A 333 -10.78 -30.10 29.90
N ARG A 334 -9.90 -30.16 30.90
CA ARG A 334 -9.69 -29.02 31.82
C ARG A 334 -9.13 -27.81 31.08
N ALA A 335 -8.18 -28.00 30.14
CA ALA A 335 -7.65 -26.94 29.30
C ALA A 335 -8.75 -26.31 28.40
N TYR A 336 -9.62 -27.15 27.84
CA TYR A 336 -10.78 -26.67 27.08
C TYR A 336 -11.71 -25.79 27.93
N TYR A 337 -12.11 -26.25 29.13
CA TYR A 337 -12.97 -25.45 30.02
C TYR A 337 -12.29 -24.14 30.45
N LEU A 338 -11.01 -24.15 30.76
CA LEU A 338 -10.27 -22.92 31.06
C LEU A 338 -10.32 -21.94 29.90
N LYS A 339 -10.18 -22.42 28.65
CA LYS A 339 -10.31 -21.58 27.46
C LYS A 339 -11.72 -20.97 27.36
N GLU A 340 -12.77 -21.78 27.49
CA GLU A 340 -14.16 -21.30 27.39
C GLU A 340 -14.49 -20.26 28.45
N VAL A 341 -14.11 -20.53 29.71
CA VAL A 341 -14.34 -19.58 30.81
C VAL A 341 -13.56 -18.28 30.62
N PHE A 342 -12.34 -18.33 30.06
CA PHE A 342 -11.61 -17.11 29.73
C PHE A 342 -12.32 -16.25 28.67
N GLN A 343 -12.94 -16.90 27.69
CA GLN A 343 -13.65 -16.20 26.61
C GLN A 343 -14.78 -15.30 27.14
N LEU A 344 -15.40 -15.62 28.25
CA LEU A 344 -16.44 -14.80 28.89
C LEU A 344 -15.91 -13.41 29.29
N PHE A 345 -14.61 -13.25 29.48
CA PHE A 345 -13.99 -11.94 29.77
C PHE A 345 -14.39 -10.88 28.74
N TRP A 346 -14.46 -11.24 27.46
CA TRP A 346 -14.75 -10.31 26.37
C TRP A 346 -16.17 -9.76 26.37
N GLU A 347 -17.10 -10.39 27.14
CA GLU A 347 -18.49 -9.97 27.26
C GLU A 347 -18.68 -8.89 28.34
N TYR A 348 -17.75 -8.78 29.29
CA TYR A 348 -17.85 -7.79 30.36
C TYR A 348 -17.72 -6.37 29.84
N LYS A 349 -18.68 -5.51 30.27
CA LYS A 349 -18.67 -4.06 29.99
C LYS A 349 -18.09 -3.23 31.14
N GLN A 350 -18.14 -3.78 32.36
CA GLN A 350 -17.73 -3.09 33.58
C GLN A 350 -16.30 -3.51 33.97
N PRO A 351 -15.32 -2.59 34.02
CA PRO A 351 -13.92 -2.92 34.34
C PRO A 351 -13.74 -3.67 35.67
N LYS A 352 -14.47 -3.28 36.71
CA LYS A 352 -14.41 -3.95 38.03
C LYS A 352 -14.83 -5.41 37.94
N ARG A 353 -15.94 -5.72 37.27
CA ARG A 353 -16.41 -7.08 37.07
C ARG A 353 -15.51 -7.92 36.20
N ALA A 354 -14.99 -7.32 35.10
CA ALA A 354 -14.02 -7.95 34.22
C ALA A 354 -12.72 -8.30 34.98
N LYS A 355 -12.23 -7.39 35.81
CA LYS A 355 -11.06 -7.65 36.65
C LYS A 355 -11.30 -8.77 37.63
N ALA A 356 -12.43 -8.77 38.34
CA ALA A 356 -12.81 -9.83 39.28
C ALA A 356 -12.89 -11.20 38.56
N HIS A 357 -13.48 -11.24 37.36
CA HIS A 357 -13.54 -12.45 36.54
C HIS A 357 -12.13 -12.96 36.20
N LEU A 358 -11.25 -12.08 35.69
CA LEU A 358 -9.87 -12.45 35.36
C LEU A 358 -9.08 -12.92 36.60
N ASP A 359 -9.22 -12.24 37.72
CA ASP A 359 -8.53 -12.64 38.96
C ASP A 359 -9.00 -14.03 39.45
N LYS A 360 -10.31 -14.34 39.37
CA LYS A 360 -10.86 -15.67 39.66
C LYS A 360 -10.34 -16.70 38.66
N TRP A 361 -10.37 -16.38 37.38
CA TRP A 361 -9.89 -17.26 36.32
C TRP A 361 -8.39 -17.56 36.48
N MET A 362 -7.56 -16.53 36.72
CA MET A 362 -6.12 -16.70 36.90
C MET A 362 -5.78 -17.60 38.10
N ARG A 363 -6.55 -17.50 39.22
CA ARG A 363 -6.38 -18.42 40.35
C ARG A 363 -6.69 -19.86 39.94
N SER A 364 -7.80 -20.09 39.26
CA SER A 364 -8.17 -21.41 38.73
C SER A 364 -7.17 -22.00 37.77
N ALA A 365 -6.61 -21.17 36.87
CA ALA A 365 -5.58 -21.59 35.92
C ALA A 365 -4.27 -21.94 36.62
N MET A 366 -3.86 -21.18 37.64
CA MET A 366 -2.66 -21.45 38.41
C MET A 366 -2.75 -22.75 39.24
N SER A 367 -3.94 -23.09 39.76
CA SER A 367 -4.18 -24.33 40.51
C SER A 367 -4.46 -25.55 39.62
N SER A 368 -4.63 -25.38 38.32
CA SER A 368 -5.02 -26.44 37.37
C SER A 368 -3.96 -27.54 37.14
N ARG A 369 -2.71 -27.33 37.61
CA ARG A 369 -1.53 -28.16 37.30
C ARG A 369 -1.15 -28.21 35.78
N LEU A 370 -1.68 -27.28 34.97
CA LEU A 370 -1.39 -27.17 33.54
C LEU A 370 -0.32 -26.09 33.30
N GLU A 371 0.92 -26.49 33.14
CA GLU A 371 2.06 -25.53 32.99
C GLU A 371 1.88 -24.53 31.83
N PRO A 372 1.36 -24.90 30.64
CA PRO A 372 1.08 -23.94 29.60
C PRO A 372 0.12 -22.80 30.01
N PHE A 373 -0.88 -23.11 30.84
CA PHE A 373 -1.81 -22.11 31.39
C PHE A 373 -1.15 -21.22 32.44
N LYS A 374 -0.26 -21.77 33.28
CA LYS A 374 0.51 -20.93 34.22
C LYS A 374 1.43 -19.92 33.47
N LYS A 375 2.06 -20.34 32.37
CA LYS A 375 2.82 -19.42 31.49
C LYS A 375 1.91 -18.33 30.95
N PHE A 376 0.73 -18.70 30.45
CA PHE A 376 -0.26 -17.76 29.94
C PHE A 376 -0.73 -16.77 31.02
N VAL A 377 -0.96 -17.21 32.27
CA VAL A 377 -1.29 -16.32 33.40
C VAL A 377 -0.16 -15.34 33.71
N ARG A 378 1.10 -15.76 33.67
CA ARG A 378 2.24 -14.84 33.89
C ARG A 378 2.27 -13.75 32.82
N MET A 379 2.05 -14.12 31.56
CA MET A 379 1.92 -13.18 30.45
C MET A 379 0.72 -12.21 30.63
N LEU A 380 -0.45 -12.72 31.02
CA LEU A 380 -1.61 -11.86 31.29
C LEU A 380 -1.33 -10.83 32.40
N ARG A 381 -0.66 -11.25 33.50
CA ARG A 381 -0.33 -10.36 34.61
C ARG A 381 0.59 -9.22 34.19
N SER A 382 1.59 -9.46 33.31
CA SER A 382 2.49 -8.41 32.82
C SER A 382 1.82 -7.42 31.86
N HIS A 383 0.64 -7.75 31.34
CA HIS A 383 -0.10 -6.93 30.38
C HIS A 383 -1.53 -6.54 30.82
N LEU A 384 -1.80 -6.69 32.13
CA LEU A 384 -3.17 -6.64 32.66
C LEU A 384 -3.91 -5.33 32.35
N ASP A 385 -3.22 -4.19 32.49
CA ASP A 385 -3.82 -2.87 32.27
C ASP A 385 -4.30 -2.69 30.83
N GLY A 386 -3.49 -3.06 29.84
CA GLY A 386 -3.85 -2.99 28.42
C GLY A 386 -4.93 -4.00 28.02
N ILE A 387 -5.01 -5.14 28.73
CA ILE A 387 -6.09 -6.13 28.53
C ILE A 387 -7.40 -5.61 29.10
N LEU A 388 -7.39 -5.04 30.31
CA LEU A 388 -8.58 -4.44 30.94
C LEU A 388 -9.08 -3.22 30.19
N SER A 389 -8.21 -2.55 29.43
CA SER A 389 -8.59 -1.43 28.56
C SER A 389 -9.67 -1.79 27.54
N TRP A 390 -9.76 -3.06 27.13
CA TRP A 390 -10.84 -3.57 26.27
C TRP A 390 -12.24 -3.27 26.80
N THR A 391 -12.45 -3.28 28.10
CA THR A 391 -13.76 -3.03 28.70
C THR A 391 -14.22 -1.58 28.55
N LYS A 392 -13.28 -0.65 28.37
CA LYS A 392 -13.54 0.78 28.19
C LYS A 392 -13.60 1.16 26.71
N GLN A 393 -12.73 0.57 25.92
CA GLN A 393 -12.51 0.90 24.51
C GLN A 393 -12.61 -0.39 23.68
N ARG A 394 -13.77 -0.67 23.09
CA ARG A 394 -13.98 -1.88 22.28
C ARG A 394 -13.42 -1.71 20.86
N VAL A 395 -12.18 -1.30 20.77
CA VAL A 395 -11.47 -1.17 19.51
C VAL A 395 -10.79 -2.49 19.19
N SER A 396 -11.05 -3.05 18.02
CA SER A 396 -10.36 -4.25 17.54
C SER A 396 -9.35 -3.88 16.46
N ASN A 397 -8.32 -4.71 16.33
CA ASN A 397 -7.34 -4.59 15.27
C ASN A 397 -7.85 -5.15 13.92
N GLY A 398 -9.16 -5.42 13.80
CA GLY A 398 -9.76 -5.99 12.59
C GLY A 398 -9.52 -5.17 11.32
N ALA A 399 -9.47 -3.83 11.45
CA ALA A 399 -9.12 -2.96 10.33
C ALA A 399 -7.65 -3.15 9.89
N VAL A 400 -6.74 -3.40 10.84
CA VAL A 400 -5.33 -3.72 10.50
C VAL A 400 -5.22 -5.11 9.89
N GLU A 401 -5.99 -6.09 10.38
CA GLU A 401 -6.05 -7.42 9.76
C GLU A 401 -6.56 -7.33 8.31
N GLY A 402 -7.61 -6.56 8.05
CA GLY A 402 -8.09 -6.26 6.70
C GLY A 402 -7.00 -5.60 5.83
N MET A 403 -6.26 -4.65 6.40
CA MET A 403 -5.12 -4.02 5.72
C MET A 403 -4.00 -5.03 5.43
N ASN A 404 -3.67 -5.88 6.38
CA ASN A 404 -2.67 -6.95 6.21
C ASN A 404 -3.09 -7.94 5.11
N ASN A 405 -4.37 -8.27 5.00
CA ASN A 405 -4.87 -9.12 3.92
C ASN A 405 -4.77 -8.42 2.56
N LYS A 406 -5.05 -7.11 2.49
CA LYS A 406 -4.82 -6.30 1.28
C LYS A 406 -3.34 -6.27 0.90
N ILE A 407 -2.42 -6.09 1.86
CA ILE A 407 -0.97 -6.12 1.64
C ILE A 407 -0.51 -7.50 1.12
N LYS A 408 -1.01 -8.58 1.71
CA LYS A 408 -0.74 -9.95 1.22
C LYS A 408 -1.22 -10.14 -0.23
N SER A 409 -2.41 -9.64 -0.56
CA SER A 409 -2.94 -9.68 -1.93
C SER A 409 -2.04 -8.92 -2.92
N ILE A 410 -1.50 -7.75 -2.54
CA ILE A 410 -0.53 -7.00 -3.35
C ILE A 410 0.73 -7.83 -3.60
N SER A 411 1.24 -8.51 -2.58
CA SER A 411 2.39 -9.41 -2.71
C SER A 411 2.08 -10.60 -3.61
N HIS A 412 0.94 -11.26 -3.42
CA HIS A 412 0.55 -12.45 -4.19
C HIS A 412 0.37 -12.14 -5.68
N ARG A 413 -0.35 -11.06 -6.03
CA ARG A 413 -0.52 -10.66 -7.45
C ARG A 413 0.78 -10.29 -8.16
N SER A 414 1.81 -9.97 -7.38
CA SER A 414 3.15 -9.61 -7.89
C SER A 414 4.14 -10.77 -7.79
N PHE A 415 3.70 -11.96 -7.39
CA PHE A 415 4.56 -13.12 -7.08
C PHE A 415 5.69 -12.80 -6.08
N GLY A 416 5.42 -11.85 -5.18
CA GLY A 416 6.36 -11.35 -4.18
C GLY A 416 7.23 -10.19 -4.64
N PHE A 417 7.95 -9.59 -3.70
CA PHE A 417 8.89 -8.49 -3.94
C PHE A 417 10.27 -8.86 -3.41
N ARG A 418 11.29 -8.79 -4.26
CA ARG A 418 12.68 -9.01 -3.83
C ARG A 418 13.20 -7.88 -2.93
N SER A 419 12.89 -6.63 -3.27
CA SER A 419 13.30 -5.43 -2.53
C SER A 419 12.21 -5.01 -1.53
N ALA A 420 12.59 -4.71 -0.28
CA ALA A 420 11.70 -4.13 0.72
C ALA A 420 11.20 -2.77 0.27
N GLU A 421 12.06 -1.92 -0.25
CA GLU A 421 11.73 -0.59 -0.75
C GLU A 421 10.62 -0.64 -1.82
N ASN A 422 10.70 -1.58 -2.78
CA ASN A 422 9.67 -1.74 -3.79
C ASN A 422 8.34 -2.21 -3.18
N PHE A 423 8.39 -3.10 -2.20
CA PHE A 423 7.19 -3.57 -1.53
C PHE A 423 6.53 -2.47 -0.70
N ILE A 424 7.31 -1.72 0.07
CA ILE A 424 6.83 -0.57 0.84
C ILE A 424 6.21 0.48 -0.10
N ALA A 425 6.86 0.78 -1.23
CA ALA A 425 6.30 1.69 -2.24
C ALA A 425 4.95 1.17 -2.78
N ALA A 426 4.83 -0.12 -3.08
CA ALA A 426 3.58 -0.73 -3.54
C ALA A 426 2.49 -0.66 -2.45
N ILE A 427 2.84 -0.92 -1.19
CA ILE A 427 1.92 -0.82 -0.05
C ILE A 427 1.39 0.61 0.11
N TYR A 428 2.27 1.62 0.17
CA TYR A 428 1.85 3.02 0.23
C TYR A 428 0.96 3.40 -0.95
N HIS A 429 1.34 2.99 -2.16
CA HIS A 429 0.62 3.33 -3.38
C HIS A 429 -0.82 2.79 -3.39
N CYS A 430 -1.01 1.55 -2.91
CA CYS A 430 -2.31 0.87 -2.93
C CYS A 430 -3.15 1.11 -1.66
N CYS A 431 -2.53 1.41 -0.51
CA CYS A 431 -3.21 1.39 0.79
C CYS A 431 -3.34 2.75 1.48
N ALA A 432 -2.48 3.72 1.15
CA ALA A 432 -2.43 4.99 1.89
C ALA A 432 -3.29 6.11 1.28
N GLN A 433 -4.11 5.83 0.27
CA GLN A 433 -4.99 6.80 -0.42
C GLN A 433 -4.26 8.08 -0.84
N LEU A 434 -3.01 7.96 -1.26
CA LEU A 434 -2.17 9.09 -1.60
C LEU A 434 -2.69 9.85 -2.82
N PRO A 435 -2.69 11.21 -2.80
CA PRO A 435 -3.02 11.99 -3.97
C PRO A 435 -1.96 11.78 -5.07
N LEU A 436 -2.42 11.74 -6.30
CA LEU A 436 -1.56 11.75 -7.48
C LEU A 436 -1.35 13.19 -7.97
N PRO A 437 -0.24 13.46 -8.70
CA PRO A 437 -0.08 14.74 -9.39
C PRO A 437 -1.29 15.04 -10.28
N VAL A 438 -1.62 16.31 -10.41
CA VAL A 438 -2.62 16.76 -11.38
C VAL A 438 -1.95 16.82 -12.75
N GLU A 439 -2.68 16.44 -13.80
CA GLU A 439 -2.24 16.60 -15.18
C GLU A 439 -1.95 18.08 -15.46
N ARG A 440 -0.79 18.37 -16.06
CA ARG A 440 -0.33 19.73 -16.34
C ARG A 440 -1.02 20.36 -17.54
#